data_a22dffac65e90dc370fa8c97a5d033d3
#
_entry.id   a22dffac65e90dc370fa8c97a5d033d3
#
_cell.length_a   1.000
_cell.length_b   1.000
_cell.length_c   1.000
_cell.angle_alpha   90.00
_cell.angle_beta   90.00
_cell.angle_gamma   90.00
#
_symmetry.space_group_name_H-M   'P 1'
#
loop_
_entity.id
_entity.type
_entity.pdbx_description
1 polymer ?
#
loop_
_entity_poly.entity_id
_entity_poly.type
_entity_poly.pdbx_seq_one_letter_code
_entity_poly.pdbx_strand_id
1 'polypeptide(L)'
;MKFTKISLVFESAVSSLKKPLLPFLTFWVGYEQANPQRAASIKKWGKRGAYFLLAYFIFWLIFLKSIPTVSVLRDLESRNATEIYSDDQILMGRYFVQARTSIPADSIPGFVFHALVSIEDKRFFSHRGVDLRSWGRVLVRTIIGGDDSGGGGSTLSQQLAKNLFPREKYLFLSLLRSKVKEIIIARKLERVYSKMELLTLYLNTVPFSENVYGIEVASKRFFSKSPMNLTLSEAAALMGTLKANTLYNPRKATEKVRIRRNLVLRQMLENSHITHEITRLSPIHKKNIGALDRDLLPGLLESPLLIDYNPIIKNEGIAPYFQIYVKKELDAILSKLKKENGTAYNIDIDGLKVYTTLDTRLQRLAEEAVTEHLSYLQKNYTSQWKNQAIAGEEEAIELMKRQSLRYQQLRLKGASEKAIEKDFNTPVSMVLFQYDGEAEPVFMTPMDSLRYYFRILQVGFVALEPAKGHIKSWIGGVDFTHFKYDHVKSRRQTGSVFKPLVYTAALLNGRDPCEQIPNQLQMYHEYKKHEWDKKQYGRVDPEPHILPNGKDEDDWLPQNADGKYGGSYSMEGALTHSINTITVALVFEVGVQAVIRLARKL
;
A
#
# COMPACT_ATOMS: atom_id res chain seq x y z
N MET A 1 17.37 -54.60 -13.75
CA MET A 1 16.34 -55.14 -14.64
C MET A 1 15.27 -54.13 -15.11
N LYS A 2 15.27 -52.84 -14.70
CA LYS A 2 14.32 -51.83 -15.18
C LYS A 2 14.90 -50.94 -16.30
N PHE A 3 16.22 -50.82 -16.47
CA PHE A 3 16.86 -50.00 -17.50
C PHE A 3 16.86 -50.64 -18.90
N THR A 4 16.86 -51.98 -19.00
CA THR A 4 16.87 -52.71 -20.28
C THR A 4 15.51 -52.70 -20.99
N LYS A 5 14.37 -52.51 -20.27
CA LYS A 5 13.03 -52.40 -20.92
C LYS A 5 12.78 -51.04 -21.54
N ILE A 6 13.41 -49.97 -21.04
CA ILE A 6 13.25 -48.60 -21.57
C ILE A 6 14.04 -48.44 -22.88
N SER A 7 15.21 -49.09 -23.01
CA SER A 7 16.00 -49.03 -24.25
C SER A 7 15.31 -49.78 -25.39
N LEU A 8 14.69 -50.91 -25.13
CA LEU A 8 13.96 -51.72 -26.14
C LEU A 8 12.67 -51.03 -26.64
N VAL A 9 11.96 -50.30 -25.78
CA VAL A 9 10.77 -49.50 -26.17
C VAL A 9 11.20 -48.30 -26.98
N PHE A 10 12.35 -47.68 -26.65
CA PHE A 10 12.88 -46.55 -27.38
C PHE A 10 13.41 -46.96 -28.74
N GLU A 11 14.11 -48.09 -28.87
CA GLU A 11 14.56 -48.66 -30.16
C GLU A 11 13.41 -49.09 -31.05
N SER A 12 12.38 -49.70 -30.49
CA SER A 12 11.17 -50.08 -31.25
C SER A 12 10.38 -48.84 -31.74
N ALA A 13 10.26 -47.82 -30.92
CA ALA A 13 9.63 -46.55 -31.31
C ALA A 13 10.44 -45.80 -32.40
N VAL A 14 11.77 -45.82 -32.30
CA VAL A 14 12.67 -45.21 -33.29
C VAL A 14 12.65 -46.03 -34.62
N SER A 15 12.55 -47.33 -34.56
CA SER A 15 12.44 -48.18 -35.77
C SER A 15 11.09 -48.03 -36.48
N SER A 16 10.00 -47.89 -35.74
CA SER A 16 8.66 -47.64 -36.31
C SER A 16 8.53 -46.24 -36.95
N LEU A 17 9.26 -45.23 -36.45
CA LEU A 17 9.33 -43.90 -37.04
C LEU A 17 10.26 -43.82 -38.28
N LYS A 18 11.25 -44.71 -38.42
CA LYS A 18 12.16 -44.74 -39.57
C LYS A 18 11.46 -45.23 -40.84
N LYS A 19 10.52 -46.16 -40.76
CA LYS A 19 9.86 -46.75 -41.95
C LYS A 19 9.09 -45.74 -42.82
N PRO A 20 8.24 -44.84 -42.28
CA PRO A 20 7.54 -43.83 -43.08
C PRO A 20 8.44 -42.70 -43.57
N LEU A 21 9.63 -42.49 -42.90
CA LEU A 21 10.56 -41.42 -43.29
C LEU A 21 11.59 -41.84 -44.36
N LEU A 22 11.72 -43.15 -44.62
CA LEU A 22 12.71 -43.67 -45.55
C LEU A 22 12.56 -43.09 -46.98
N PRO A 23 11.36 -42.99 -47.56
CA PRO A 23 11.19 -42.39 -48.89
C PRO A 23 11.55 -40.89 -48.95
N PHE A 24 11.29 -40.19 -47.85
CA PHE A 24 11.63 -38.78 -47.72
C PHE A 24 13.17 -38.59 -47.59
N LEU A 25 13.82 -39.45 -46.83
CA LEU A 25 15.28 -39.41 -46.67
C LEU A 25 16.01 -39.76 -47.96
N THR A 26 15.54 -40.76 -48.74
CA THR A 26 16.13 -41.08 -50.05
C THR A 26 15.90 -39.97 -51.06
N PHE A 27 14.72 -39.37 -51.13
CA PHE A 27 14.44 -38.20 -51.94
C PHE A 27 15.34 -37.01 -51.54
N TRP A 28 15.50 -36.77 -50.24
CA TRP A 28 16.32 -35.68 -49.74
C TRP A 28 17.80 -35.85 -50.09
N VAL A 29 18.37 -37.05 -49.98
CA VAL A 29 19.75 -37.33 -50.36
C VAL A 29 19.97 -37.08 -51.86
N GLY A 30 19.03 -37.56 -52.75
CA GLY A 30 19.08 -37.27 -54.17
C GLY A 30 18.98 -35.78 -54.51
N TYR A 31 18.12 -35.03 -53.81
CA TYR A 31 17.97 -33.59 -53.98
C TYR A 31 19.23 -32.83 -53.53
N GLU A 32 19.87 -33.25 -52.42
CA GLU A 32 21.09 -32.66 -51.92
C GLU A 32 22.29 -32.82 -52.85
N GLN A 33 22.39 -34.00 -53.51
CA GLN A 33 23.41 -34.25 -54.53
C GLN A 33 23.19 -33.42 -55.80
N ALA A 34 21.93 -33.26 -56.21
CA ALA A 34 21.58 -32.48 -57.42
C ALA A 34 21.64 -30.94 -57.22
N ASN A 35 21.41 -30.46 -55.99
CA ASN A 35 21.31 -29.04 -55.67
C ASN A 35 22.00 -28.65 -54.35
N PRO A 36 23.34 -28.74 -54.23
CA PRO A 36 24.04 -28.62 -52.95
C PRO A 36 23.86 -27.26 -52.28
N GLN A 37 23.85 -26.17 -53.02
CA GLN A 37 23.68 -24.81 -52.47
C GLN A 37 22.27 -24.57 -51.91
N ARG A 38 21.24 -25.06 -52.62
CA ARG A 38 19.82 -24.96 -52.17
C ARG A 38 19.57 -25.85 -50.98
N ALA A 39 20.11 -27.05 -50.98
CA ALA A 39 20.00 -27.99 -49.86
C ALA A 39 20.67 -27.42 -48.58
N ALA A 40 21.83 -26.80 -48.69
CA ALA A 40 22.50 -26.12 -47.58
C ALA A 40 21.64 -24.96 -47.03
N SER A 41 21.01 -24.16 -47.90
CA SER A 41 20.08 -23.10 -47.47
C SER A 41 18.87 -23.66 -46.75
N ILE A 42 18.24 -24.72 -47.29
CA ILE A 42 17.08 -25.38 -46.64
C ILE A 42 17.45 -25.95 -45.26
N LYS A 43 18.62 -26.61 -45.17
CA LYS A 43 19.14 -27.10 -43.86
C LYS A 43 19.37 -25.96 -42.87
N LYS A 44 19.93 -24.82 -43.33
CA LYS A 44 20.16 -23.64 -42.50
C LYS A 44 18.83 -23.03 -41.98
N TRP A 45 17.86 -22.89 -42.87
CA TRP A 45 16.52 -22.39 -42.51
C TRP A 45 15.74 -23.40 -41.67
N GLY A 46 15.85 -24.69 -41.93
CA GLY A 46 15.28 -25.76 -41.14
C GLY A 46 15.81 -25.76 -39.69
N LYS A 47 17.13 -25.62 -39.53
CA LYS A 47 17.73 -25.46 -38.19
C LYS A 47 17.21 -24.22 -37.46
N ARG A 48 17.13 -23.07 -38.14
CA ARG A 48 16.57 -21.82 -37.57
C ARG A 48 15.10 -22.00 -37.18
N GLY A 49 14.30 -22.67 -38.05
CA GLY A 49 12.91 -23.00 -37.74
C GLY A 49 12.78 -23.94 -36.51
N ALA A 50 13.65 -24.97 -36.42
CA ALA A 50 13.66 -25.86 -35.25
C ALA A 50 14.03 -25.13 -33.96
N TYR A 51 15.03 -24.22 -33.97
CA TYR A 51 15.37 -23.40 -32.83
C TYR A 51 14.21 -22.44 -32.44
N PHE A 52 13.54 -21.87 -33.42
CA PHE A 52 12.36 -21.03 -33.21
C PHE A 52 11.22 -21.83 -32.55
N LEU A 53 10.93 -23.02 -33.05
CA LEU A 53 9.90 -23.90 -32.46
C LEU A 53 10.27 -24.36 -31.06
N LEU A 54 11.53 -24.67 -30.81
CA LEU A 54 12.01 -25.02 -29.47
C LEU A 54 11.87 -23.83 -28.51
N ALA A 55 12.29 -22.65 -28.92
CA ALA A 55 12.14 -21.42 -28.11
C ALA A 55 10.66 -21.10 -27.87
N TYR A 56 9.80 -21.27 -28.87
CA TYR A 56 8.34 -21.13 -28.75
C TYR A 56 7.75 -22.15 -27.77
N PHE A 57 8.19 -23.41 -27.81
CA PHE A 57 7.75 -24.46 -26.88
C PHE A 57 8.19 -24.16 -25.45
N ILE A 58 9.46 -23.74 -25.25
CA ILE A 58 9.97 -23.34 -23.94
C ILE A 58 9.18 -22.13 -23.41
N PHE A 59 8.91 -21.14 -24.26
CA PHE A 59 8.08 -19.98 -23.92
C PHE A 59 6.69 -20.44 -23.41
N TRP A 60 6.03 -21.38 -24.07
CA TRP A 60 4.74 -21.91 -23.66
C TRP A 60 4.81 -22.69 -22.35
N LEU A 61 5.87 -23.47 -22.10
CA LEU A 61 6.06 -24.17 -20.85
C LEU A 61 6.19 -23.20 -19.67
N ILE A 62 6.98 -22.14 -19.83
CA ILE A 62 7.13 -21.07 -18.81
C ILE A 62 5.79 -20.36 -18.61
N PHE A 63 5.09 -20.05 -19.69
CA PHE A 63 3.78 -19.42 -19.64
C PHE A 63 2.75 -20.25 -18.87
N LEU A 64 2.66 -21.54 -19.15
CA LEU A 64 1.72 -22.44 -18.48
C LEU A 64 1.99 -22.53 -16.97
N LYS A 65 3.25 -22.49 -16.54
CA LYS A 65 3.61 -22.43 -15.11
C LYS A 65 3.11 -21.15 -14.41
N SER A 66 2.91 -20.05 -15.14
CA SER A 66 2.40 -18.79 -14.58
C SER A 66 0.89 -18.79 -14.36
N ILE A 67 0.17 -19.83 -14.77
CA ILE A 67 -1.27 -19.95 -14.63
C ILE A 67 -1.60 -20.65 -13.31
N PRO A 68 -2.43 -20.04 -12.42
CA PRO A 68 -2.78 -20.62 -11.14
C PRO A 68 -3.45 -22.00 -11.31
N THR A 69 -3.14 -22.90 -10.39
CA THR A 69 -3.77 -24.23 -10.31
C THR A 69 -5.23 -24.11 -9.85
N VAL A 70 -6.02 -25.14 -10.05
CA VAL A 70 -7.41 -25.17 -9.59
C VAL A 70 -7.50 -25.11 -8.06
N SER A 71 -6.52 -25.68 -7.35
CA SER A 71 -6.45 -25.58 -5.88
C SER A 71 -6.31 -24.12 -5.43
N VAL A 72 -5.37 -23.36 -6.01
CA VAL A 72 -5.21 -21.92 -5.72
C VAL A 72 -6.48 -21.12 -6.02
N LEU A 73 -7.20 -21.47 -7.08
CA LEU A 73 -8.47 -20.82 -7.43
C LEU A 73 -9.62 -21.20 -6.48
N ARG A 74 -9.63 -22.39 -5.92
CA ARG A 74 -10.64 -22.85 -4.96
C ARG A 74 -10.48 -22.15 -3.60
N ASP A 75 -9.26 -21.77 -3.24
CA ASP A 75 -8.93 -21.12 -1.98
C ASP A 75 -9.05 -19.57 -2.05
N LEU A 76 -9.62 -19.00 -3.12
CA LEU A 76 -9.78 -17.55 -3.25
C LEU A 76 -10.74 -16.95 -2.22
N GLU A 77 -11.75 -17.69 -1.78
CA GLU A 77 -12.66 -17.27 -0.71
C GLU A 77 -12.01 -17.36 0.67
N SER A 78 -11.06 -18.28 0.86
CA SER A 78 -10.29 -18.44 2.09
C SER A 78 -9.13 -17.46 2.25
N ARG A 79 -8.89 -16.58 1.28
CA ARG A 79 -7.91 -15.48 1.40
C ARG A 79 -8.43 -14.44 2.37
N ASN A 80 -8.43 -14.82 3.62
CA ASN A 80 -8.80 -13.95 4.71
C ASN A 80 -7.68 -12.92 4.93
N ALA A 81 -8.09 -11.70 5.26
CA ALA A 81 -7.15 -10.71 5.78
C ALA A 81 -6.44 -11.27 7.01
N THR A 82 -5.16 -10.99 7.15
CA THR A 82 -4.45 -11.27 8.39
C THR A 82 -5.00 -10.37 9.49
N GLU A 83 -5.42 -10.96 10.59
CA GLU A 83 -6.01 -10.27 11.73
C GLU A 83 -4.96 -10.03 12.80
N ILE A 84 -4.96 -8.81 13.36
CA ILE A 84 -4.03 -8.41 14.42
C ILE A 84 -4.80 -8.21 15.69
N TYR A 85 -4.39 -8.91 16.73
CA TYR A 85 -5.00 -8.87 18.06
C TYR A 85 -4.05 -8.28 19.08
N SER A 86 -4.60 -7.52 20.02
CA SER A 86 -3.95 -7.03 21.22
C SER A 86 -3.74 -8.15 22.26
N ASP A 87 -3.04 -7.85 23.36
CA ASP A 87 -2.84 -8.75 24.49
C ASP A 87 -4.17 -9.13 25.17
N ASP A 88 -5.09 -8.18 25.23
CA ASP A 88 -6.47 -8.36 25.72
C ASP A 88 -7.43 -8.93 24.65
N GLN A 89 -6.88 -9.53 23.57
CA GLN A 89 -7.59 -10.23 22.50
C GLN A 89 -8.61 -9.39 21.70
N ILE A 90 -8.46 -8.08 21.72
CA ILE A 90 -9.28 -7.17 20.89
C ILE A 90 -8.69 -7.10 19.50
N LEU A 91 -9.53 -7.19 18.48
CA LEU A 91 -9.12 -7.02 17.07
C LEU A 91 -8.70 -5.56 16.83
N MET A 92 -7.40 -5.34 16.68
CA MET A 92 -6.84 -4.01 16.42
C MET A 92 -6.96 -3.58 14.97
N GLY A 93 -6.81 -4.52 14.04
CA GLY A 93 -6.87 -4.23 12.60
C GLY A 93 -6.67 -5.47 11.74
N ARG A 94 -6.62 -5.24 10.42
CA ARG A 94 -6.42 -6.30 9.43
C ARG A 94 -5.43 -5.87 8.37
N TYR A 95 -4.52 -6.79 7.99
CA TYR A 95 -3.66 -6.61 6.82
C TYR A 95 -4.27 -7.29 5.60
N PHE A 96 -4.26 -6.59 4.48
CA PHE A 96 -4.73 -7.10 3.18
C PHE A 96 -4.03 -6.33 2.05
N VAL A 97 -3.86 -6.96 0.90
CA VAL A 97 -3.24 -6.33 -0.30
C VAL A 97 -4.03 -5.09 -0.75
N GLN A 98 -5.35 -5.09 -0.47
CA GLN A 98 -6.28 -4.02 -0.82
C GLN A 98 -7.37 -4.01 0.25
N ALA A 99 -7.85 -2.81 0.64
CA ALA A 99 -8.98 -2.67 1.56
C ALA A 99 -10.21 -3.37 0.98
N ARG A 100 -10.37 -4.66 1.26
CA ARG A 100 -11.47 -5.51 0.81
C ARG A 100 -12.19 -6.03 2.04
N THR A 101 -13.40 -5.57 2.25
CA THR A 101 -14.33 -6.24 3.15
C THR A 101 -15.13 -7.20 2.28
N SER A 102 -14.79 -8.48 2.30
CA SER A 102 -15.60 -9.49 1.64
C SER A 102 -16.89 -9.68 2.40
N ILE A 103 -18.00 -9.50 1.72
CA ILE A 103 -19.34 -9.74 2.25
C ILE A 103 -19.98 -10.92 1.50
N PRO A 104 -20.81 -11.71 2.18
CA PRO A 104 -21.49 -12.82 1.53
C PRO A 104 -22.60 -12.32 0.58
N ALA A 105 -23.05 -13.18 -0.33
CA ALA A 105 -24.02 -12.84 -1.37
C ALA A 105 -25.33 -12.29 -0.80
N ASP A 106 -25.78 -12.80 0.34
CA ASP A 106 -27.01 -12.40 1.03
C ASP A 106 -26.96 -10.97 1.60
N SER A 107 -25.76 -10.42 1.77
CA SER A 107 -25.53 -9.03 2.19
C SER A 107 -25.48 -8.04 1.01
N ILE A 108 -25.69 -8.51 -0.21
CA ILE A 108 -25.74 -7.69 -1.44
C ILE A 108 -27.15 -7.80 -2.05
N PRO A 109 -27.86 -6.69 -2.26
CA PRO A 109 -29.20 -6.74 -2.86
C PRO A 109 -29.18 -7.29 -4.28
N GLY A 110 -30.24 -8.01 -4.66
CA GLY A 110 -30.36 -8.61 -5.99
C GLY A 110 -30.28 -7.61 -7.15
N PHE A 111 -30.77 -6.39 -6.96
CA PHE A 111 -30.69 -5.33 -7.98
C PHE A 111 -29.25 -4.85 -8.23
N VAL A 112 -28.31 -5.03 -7.32
CA VAL A 112 -26.88 -4.74 -7.54
C VAL A 112 -26.30 -5.73 -8.56
N PHE A 113 -26.61 -7.02 -8.42
CA PHE A 113 -26.22 -8.05 -9.40
C PHE A 113 -26.89 -7.79 -10.76
N HIS A 114 -28.17 -7.40 -10.75
CA HIS A 114 -28.89 -7.05 -11.97
C HIS A 114 -28.23 -5.86 -12.69
N ALA A 115 -27.90 -4.78 -11.98
CA ALA A 115 -27.22 -3.62 -12.53
C ALA A 115 -25.85 -3.99 -13.13
N LEU A 116 -25.05 -4.78 -12.39
CA LEU A 116 -23.74 -5.25 -12.84
C LEU A 116 -23.82 -6.05 -14.15
N VAL A 117 -24.66 -7.08 -14.17
CA VAL A 117 -24.78 -7.97 -15.33
C VAL A 117 -25.36 -7.23 -16.54
N SER A 118 -26.33 -6.34 -16.31
CA SER A 118 -26.98 -5.57 -17.39
C SER A 118 -26.02 -4.62 -18.10
N ILE A 119 -25.03 -4.05 -17.39
CA ILE A 119 -24.11 -3.07 -17.99
C ILE A 119 -22.79 -3.67 -18.48
N GLU A 120 -22.27 -4.69 -17.79
CA GLU A 120 -20.94 -5.23 -18.08
C GLU A 120 -21.00 -6.50 -18.95
N ASP A 121 -21.98 -7.40 -18.74
CA ASP A 121 -22.03 -8.70 -19.41
C ASP A 121 -23.45 -9.29 -19.50
N LYS A 122 -24.25 -8.77 -20.40
CA LYS A 122 -25.67 -9.15 -20.56
C LYS A 122 -25.94 -10.64 -20.74
N ARG A 123 -24.94 -11.39 -21.23
CA ARG A 123 -25.01 -12.83 -21.47
C ARG A 123 -24.23 -13.65 -20.47
N PHE A 124 -23.90 -13.09 -19.32
CA PHE A 124 -23.11 -13.75 -18.28
C PHE A 124 -23.60 -15.15 -17.94
N PHE A 125 -24.92 -15.33 -17.84
CA PHE A 125 -25.52 -16.64 -17.51
C PHE A 125 -25.50 -17.64 -18.67
N SER A 126 -25.24 -17.22 -19.92
CA SER A 126 -25.30 -18.07 -21.12
C SER A 126 -23.95 -18.57 -21.63
N HIS A 127 -22.83 -18.10 -21.09
CA HIS A 127 -21.49 -18.53 -21.50
C HIS A 127 -20.69 -19.11 -20.31
N ARG A 128 -19.56 -19.76 -20.60
CA ARG A 128 -18.62 -20.33 -19.61
C ARG A 128 -17.26 -19.61 -19.67
N GLY A 129 -17.25 -18.37 -19.18
CA GLY A 129 -16.04 -17.55 -19.05
C GLY A 129 -15.61 -16.77 -20.29
N VAL A 130 -16.06 -17.17 -21.49
CA VAL A 130 -15.77 -16.50 -22.76
C VAL A 130 -17.02 -16.40 -23.61
N ASP A 131 -17.35 -15.22 -24.09
CA ASP A 131 -18.47 -14.96 -24.99
C ASP A 131 -17.96 -14.78 -26.42
N LEU A 132 -17.99 -15.86 -27.20
CA LEU A 132 -17.54 -15.87 -28.59
C LEU A 132 -18.37 -14.97 -29.51
N ARG A 133 -19.69 -14.76 -29.21
CA ARG A 133 -20.54 -13.87 -30.01
C ARG A 133 -20.16 -12.40 -29.79
N SER A 134 -19.80 -12.02 -28.56
CA SER A 134 -19.29 -10.69 -28.28
C SER A 134 -17.95 -10.44 -28.96
N TRP A 135 -17.08 -11.44 -28.99
CA TRP A 135 -15.80 -11.37 -29.71
C TRP A 135 -16.00 -11.16 -31.21
N GLY A 136 -16.88 -11.93 -31.84
CA GLY A 136 -17.22 -11.76 -33.26
C GLY A 136 -17.76 -10.37 -33.56
N ARG A 137 -18.65 -9.83 -32.72
CA ARG A 137 -19.20 -8.48 -32.88
C ARG A 137 -18.14 -7.39 -32.78
N VAL A 138 -17.23 -7.48 -31.80
CA VAL A 138 -16.11 -6.51 -31.65
C VAL A 138 -15.18 -6.58 -32.84
N LEU A 139 -14.82 -7.80 -33.28
CA LEU A 139 -13.95 -7.99 -34.45
C LEU A 139 -14.54 -7.34 -35.69
N VAL A 140 -15.83 -7.56 -35.95
CA VAL A 140 -16.52 -6.99 -37.12
C VAL A 140 -16.61 -5.47 -37.04
N ARG A 141 -16.99 -4.91 -35.88
CA ARG A 141 -17.13 -3.46 -35.73
C ARG A 141 -15.81 -2.70 -35.73
N THR A 142 -14.80 -3.24 -35.02
CA THR A 142 -13.49 -2.55 -34.90
C THR A 142 -12.65 -2.72 -36.15
N ILE A 143 -12.61 -3.92 -36.79
CA ILE A 143 -11.76 -4.17 -37.96
C ILE A 143 -12.44 -3.74 -39.27
N ILE A 144 -13.76 -3.93 -39.40
CA ILE A 144 -14.49 -3.64 -40.64
C ILE A 144 -15.19 -2.27 -40.58
N GLY A 145 -15.68 -1.86 -39.38
CA GLY A 145 -16.45 -0.62 -39.19
C GLY A 145 -15.65 0.59 -38.71
N GLY A 146 -14.40 0.45 -38.32
CA GLY A 146 -13.58 1.54 -37.76
C GLY A 146 -14.14 2.20 -36.52
N ASP A 147 -15.11 1.57 -35.84
CA ASP A 147 -15.80 2.13 -34.67
C ASP A 147 -15.18 1.64 -33.38
N ASP A 148 -14.33 2.47 -32.79
CA ASP A 148 -13.67 2.21 -31.49
C ASP A 148 -14.67 2.29 -30.29
N SER A 149 -15.90 2.75 -30.51
CA SER A 149 -16.93 2.89 -29.45
C SER A 149 -17.68 1.60 -29.11
N GLY A 150 -17.42 0.52 -29.83
CA GLY A 150 -18.18 -0.74 -29.86
C GLY A 150 -18.06 -1.66 -28.63
N GLY A 151 -17.99 -1.15 -27.42
CA GLY A 151 -18.12 -1.90 -26.15
C GLY A 151 -17.08 -3.02 -25.95
N GLY A 152 -16.60 -3.23 -24.74
CA GLY A 152 -15.57 -4.24 -24.43
C GLY A 152 -16.03 -5.68 -24.70
N GLY A 153 -15.24 -6.46 -25.42
CA GLY A 153 -15.50 -7.91 -25.64
C GLY A 153 -15.06 -8.81 -24.48
N SER A 154 -14.74 -8.27 -23.31
CA SER A 154 -14.31 -9.05 -22.14
C SER A 154 -15.49 -9.36 -21.24
N THR A 155 -15.62 -10.61 -20.82
CA THR A 155 -16.66 -11.07 -19.88
C THR A 155 -16.33 -10.68 -18.44
N LEU A 156 -17.34 -10.71 -17.54
CA LEU A 156 -17.13 -10.50 -16.09
C LEU A 156 -16.11 -11.51 -15.51
N SER A 157 -16.13 -12.77 -15.94
CA SER A 157 -15.16 -13.77 -15.51
C SER A 157 -13.72 -13.45 -15.94
N GLN A 158 -13.53 -12.82 -17.12
CA GLN A 158 -12.22 -12.35 -17.59
C GLN A 158 -11.77 -11.10 -16.83
N GLN A 159 -12.69 -10.17 -16.53
CA GLN A 159 -12.41 -9.01 -15.69
C GLN A 159 -12.03 -9.44 -14.27
N LEU A 160 -12.74 -10.41 -13.70
CA LEU A 160 -12.40 -11.02 -12.41
C LEU A 160 -11.01 -11.66 -12.43
N ALA A 161 -10.68 -12.43 -13.46
CA ALA A 161 -9.36 -13.02 -13.62
C ALA A 161 -8.25 -11.96 -13.64
N LYS A 162 -8.47 -10.83 -14.33
CA LYS A 162 -7.56 -9.68 -14.35
C LYS A 162 -7.42 -9.01 -12.98
N ASN A 163 -8.51 -8.88 -12.22
CA ASN A 163 -8.51 -8.24 -10.89
C ASN A 163 -7.79 -9.11 -9.84
N LEU A 164 -7.96 -10.44 -9.92
CA LEU A 164 -7.33 -11.40 -9.01
C LEU A 164 -5.85 -11.65 -9.34
N PHE A 165 -5.50 -11.60 -10.63
CA PHE A 165 -4.16 -11.85 -11.15
C PHE A 165 -3.74 -10.71 -12.08
N PRO A 166 -3.22 -9.60 -11.54
CA PRO A 166 -2.86 -8.43 -12.32
C PRO A 166 -1.90 -8.74 -13.47
N ARG A 167 -1.96 -7.91 -14.51
CA ARG A 167 -1.08 -8.04 -15.68
C ARG A 167 0.36 -7.73 -15.32
N GLU A 168 1.26 -8.62 -15.67
CA GLU A 168 2.70 -8.40 -15.56
C GLU A 168 3.22 -7.71 -16.81
N LYS A 169 4.21 -6.83 -16.68
CA LYS A 169 4.85 -6.16 -17.82
C LYS A 169 5.91 -7.08 -18.41
N TYR A 170 5.75 -7.47 -19.69
CA TYR A 170 6.74 -8.25 -20.45
C TYR A 170 7.27 -7.42 -21.61
N LEU A 171 8.49 -7.73 -22.05
CA LEU A 171 9.17 -6.99 -23.12
C LEU A 171 8.46 -7.12 -24.49
N PHE A 172 7.78 -8.24 -24.75
CA PHE A 172 7.16 -8.54 -26.04
C PHE A 172 5.80 -9.24 -25.87
N LEU A 173 4.81 -8.87 -26.69
CA LEU A 173 3.44 -9.44 -26.71
C LEU A 173 2.72 -9.48 -25.34
N SER A 174 3.02 -8.55 -24.44
CA SER A 174 2.50 -8.55 -23.07
C SER A 174 0.96 -8.52 -23.00
N LEU A 175 0.30 -7.80 -23.92
CA LEU A 175 -1.16 -7.70 -23.97
C LEU A 175 -1.79 -9.03 -24.41
N LEU A 176 -1.27 -9.67 -25.46
CA LEU A 176 -1.77 -10.95 -25.98
C LEU A 176 -1.60 -12.06 -24.92
N ARG A 177 -0.41 -12.15 -24.32
CA ARG A 177 -0.11 -13.11 -23.25
C ARG A 177 -1.05 -12.94 -22.05
N SER A 178 -1.23 -11.68 -21.60
CA SER A 178 -2.14 -11.38 -20.50
C SER A 178 -3.57 -11.77 -20.83
N LYS A 179 -4.02 -11.52 -22.07
CA LYS A 179 -5.38 -11.86 -22.51
C LYS A 179 -5.62 -13.37 -22.57
N VAL A 180 -4.64 -14.15 -23.04
CA VAL A 180 -4.70 -15.62 -23.03
C VAL A 180 -4.74 -16.14 -21.58
N LYS A 181 -3.91 -15.57 -20.68
CA LYS A 181 -3.93 -15.90 -19.24
C LYS A 181 -5.32 -15.64 -18.64
N GLU A 182 -5.90 -14.45 -18.88
CA GLU A 182 -7.24 -14.08 -18.44
C GLU A 182 -8.31 -15.09 -18.92
N ILE A 183 -8.26 -15.50 -20.18
CA ILE A 183 -9.20 -16.48 -20.77
C ILE A 183 -9.10 -17.85 -20.07
N ILE A 184 -7.88 -18.34 -19.87
CA ILE A 184 -7.67 -19.65 -19.22
C ILE A 184 -8.12 -19.61 -17.77
N ILE A 185 -7.78 -18.55 -17.03
CA ILE A 185 -8.19 -18.37 -15.64
C ILE A 185 -9.73 -18.23 -15.56
N ALA A 186 -10.36 -17.42 -16.41
CA ALA A 186 -11.81 -17.26 -16.44
C ALA A 186 -12.53 -18.60 -16.64
N ARG A 187 -12.06 -19.45 -17.57
CA ARG A 187 -12.61 -20.81 -17.77
C ARG A 187 -12.41 -21.72 -16.57
N LYS A 188 -11.27 -21.61 -15.86
CA LYS A 188 -11.03 -22.36 -14.63
C LYS A 188 -11.95 -21.90 -13.50
N LEU A 189 -12.13 -20.56 -13.33
CA LEU A 189 -13.05 -19.99 -12.35
C LEU A 189 -14.49 -20.48 -12.55
N GLU A 190 -14.98 -20.48 -13.78
CA GLU A 190 -16.33 -20.98 -14.14
C GLU A 190 -16.52 -22.50 -13.91
N ARG A 191 -15.46 -23.26 -13.70
CA ARG A 191 -15.51 -24.67 -13.31
C ARG A 191 -15.54 -24.87 -11.80
N VAL A 192 -15.00 -23.89 -11.05
CA VAL A 192 -14.84 -23.97 -9.60
C VAL A 192 -16.01 -23.33 -8.88
N TYR A 193 -16.49 -22.20 -9.39
CA TYR A 193 -17.49 -21.36 -8.76
C TYR A 193 -18.80 -21.34 -9.56
N SER A 194 -19.93 -21.29 -8.87
CA SER A 194 -21.23 -20.98 -9.45
C SER A 194 -21.29 -19.55 -9.98
N LYS A 195 -22.28 -19.24 -10.81
CA LYS A 195 -22.46 -17.90 -11.36
C LYS A 195 -22.65 -16.82 -10.28
N MET A 196 -23.41 -17.12 -9.21
CA MET A 196 -23.63 -16.19 -8.13
C MET A 196 -22.38 -15.97 -7.28
N GLU A 197 -21.61 -17.01 -7.00
CA GLU A 197 -20.32 -16.90 -6.32
C GLU A 197 -19.34 -16.06 -7.14
N LEU A 198 -19.29 -16.22 -8.46
CA LEU A 198 -18.45 -15.39 -9.33
C LEU A 198 -18.84 -13.92 -9.31
N LEU A 199 -20.15 -13.60 -9.32
CA LEU A 199 -20.63 -12.22 -9.19
C LEU A 199 -20.29 -11.62 -7.83
N THR A 200 -20.46 -12.39 -6.76
CA THR A 200 -20.11 -11.98 -5.40
C THR A 200 -18.61 -11.73 -5.26
N LEU A 201 -17.79 -12.65 -5.76
CA LEU A 201 -16.33 -12.51 -5.77
C LEU A 201 -15.90 -11.31 -6.61
N TYR A 202 -16.56 -11.03 -7.74
CA TYR A 202 -16.30 -9.84 -8.54
C TYR A 202 -16.62 -8.57 -7.77
N LEU A 203 -17.82 -8.45 -7.18
CA LEU A 203 -18.23 -7.29 -6.41
C LEU A 203 -17.36 -7.04 -5.17
N ASN A 204 -16.81 -8.09 -4.58
CA ASN A 204 -15.86 -7.99 -3.46
C ASN A 204 -14.44 -7.60 -3.89
N THR A 205 -14.10 -7.69 -5.20
CA THR A 205 -12.71 -7.50 -5.68
C THR A 205 -12.52 -6.34 -6.65
N VAL A 206 -13.60 -5.88 -7.28
CA VAL A 206 -13.50 -4.86 -8.33
C VAL A 206 -13.05 -3.51 -7.78
N PRO A 207 -12.12 -2.80 -8.48
CA PRO A 207 -11.73 -1.45 -8.09
C PRO A 207 -12.81 -0.44 -8.48
N PHE A 208 -13.19 0.39 -7.52
CA PHE A 208 -13.98 1.61 -7.68
C PHE A 208 -13.08 2.85 -7.71
N SER A 209 -13.67 4.05 -7.69
CA SER A 209 -12.92 5.30 -7.62
C SER A 209 -12.13 5.44 -6.30
N GLU A 210 -11.10 6.27 -6.29
CA GLU A 210 -10.31 6.65 -5.09
C GLU A 210 -9.61 5.46 -4.40
N ASN A 211 -9.12 4.47 -5.18
CA ASN A 211 -8.46 3.27 -4.67
C ASN A 211 -9.32 2.42 -3.71
N VAL A 212 -10.64 2.56 -3.84
CA VAL A 212 -11.61 1.75 -3.10
C VAL A 212 -11.84 0.43 -3.83
N TYR A 213 -11.82 -0.67 -3.12
CA TYR A 213 -12.04 -2.01 -3.67
C TYR A 213 -13.22 -2.69 -2.98
N GLY A 214 -14.06 -3.33 -3.76
CA GLY A 214 -15.26 -4.03 -3.28
C GLY A 214 -16.44 -3.11 -2.99
N ILE A 215 -17.64 -3.69 -3.14
CA ILE A 215 -18.92 -2.99 -3.05
C ILE A 215 -19.20 -2.44 -1.65
N GLU A 216 -18.79 -3.16 -0.60
CA GLU A 216 -18.98 -2.76 0.80
C GLU A 216 -18.26 -1.43 1.09
N VAL A 217 -16.97 -1.38 0.71
CA VAL A 217 -16.16 -0.18 0.92
C VAL A 217 -16.62 0.98 0.03
N ALA A 218 -17.00 0.69 -1.22
CA ALA A 218 -17.51 1.70 -2.15
C ALA A 218 -18.84 2.31 -1.67
N SER A 219 -19.77 1.47 -1.20
CA SER A 219 -21.06 1.88 -0.66
C SER A 219 -20.90 2.80 0.55
N LYS A 220 -20.05 2.41 1.52
CA LYS A 220 -19.73 3.24 2.69
C LYS A 220 -19.02 4.54 2.31
N ARG A 221 -18.10 4.50 1.34
CA ARG A 221 -17.32 5.67 0.90
C ARG A 221 -18.20 6.75 0.25
N PHE A 222 -19.08 6.36 -0.66
CA PHE A 222 -19.80 7.31 -1.49
C PHE A 222 -21.24 7.58 -1.02
N PHE A 223 -21.80 6.72 -0.16
CA PHE A 223 -23.19 6.83 0.29
C PHE A 223 -23.38 6.62 1.79
N SER A 224 -22.30 6.46 2.58
CA SER A 224 -22.34 6.22 4.04
C SER A 224 -23.27 5.05 4.46
N LYS A 225 -23.50 4.09 3.55
CA LYS A 225 -24.43 2.96 3.72
C LYS A 225 -23.75 1.62 3.52
N SER A 226 -24.28 0.57 4.16
CA SER A 226 -23.95 -0.80 3.74
C SER A 226 -24.61 -1.10 2.37
N PRO A 227 -24.10 -2.06 1.58
CA PRO A 227 -24.70 -2.41 0.29
C PRO A 227 -26.18 -2.79 0.36
N MET A 228 -26.60 -3.45 1.43
CA MET A 228 -27.99 -3.83 1.65
C MET A 228 -28.95 -2.62 1.72
N ASN A 229 -28.44 -1.46 2.13
CA ASN A 229 -29.21 -0.23 2.30
C ASN A 229 -29.09 0.75 1.11
N LEU A 230 -28.41 0.34 0.04
CA LEU A 230 -28.34 1.11 -1.20
C LEU A 230 -29.73 1.22 -1.85
N THR A 231 -30.02 2.37 -2.41
CA THR A 231 -31.14 2.51 -3.33
C THR A 231 -30.77 1.97 -4.72
N LEU A 232 -31.77 1.69 -5.54
CA LEU A 232 -31.57 1.26 -6.92
C LEU A 232 -30.73 2.28 -7.72
N SER A 233 -30.95 3.56 -7.50
CA SER A 233 -30.22 4.67 -8.13
C SER A 233 -28.74 4.68 -7.72
N GLU A 234 -28.45 4.51 -6.43
CA GLU A 234 -27.08 4.46 -5.89
C GLU A 234 -26.31 3.22 -6.41
N ALA A 235 -26.97 2.06 -6.42
CA ALA A 235 -26.40 0.84 -6.98
C ALA A 235 -26.08 0.99 -8.47
N ALA A 236 -27.01 1.54 -9.27
CA ALA A 236 -26.78 1.82 -10.68
C ALA A 236 -25.64 2.82 -10.91
N ALA A 237 -25.49 3.82 -10.03
CA ALA A 237 -24.39 4.76 -10.05
C ALA A 237 -23.05 4.05 -9.83
N LEU A 238 -22.92 3.23 -8.77
CA LEU A 238 -21.70 2.46 -8.47
C LEU A 238 -21.33 1.52 -9.63
N MET A 239 -22.27 0.75 -10.16
CA MET A 239 -22.02 -0.15 -11.29
C MET A 239 -21.62 0.63 -12.55
N GLY A 240 -22.16 1.83 -12.73
CA GLY A 240 -21.77 2.74 -13.81
C GLY A 240 -20.31 3.18 -13.76
N THR A 241 -19.71 3.32 -12.56
CA THR A 241 -18.31 3.76 -12.39
C THR A 241 -17.30 2.73 -12.87
N LEU A 242 -17.66 1.45 -12.94
CA LEU A 242 -16.75 0.33 -13.26
C LEU A 242 -16.12 0.44 -14.66
N LYS A 243 -16.78 1.11 -15.60
CA LYS A 243 -16.24 1.32 -16.95
C LYS A 243 -14.91 2.09 -16.95
N ALA A 244 -14.81 3.12 -16.10
CA ALA A 244 -13.60 3.95 -15.96
C ALA A 244 -13.67 4.66 -14.60
N ASN A 245 -13.21 4.00 -13.56
CA ASN A 245 -13.29 4.43 -12.17
C ASN A 245 -12.66 5.80 -11.87
N THR A 246 -11.66 6.23 -12.65
CA THR A 246 -11.05 7.56 -12.53
C THR A 246 -11.92 8.66 -13.16
N LEU A 247 -12.56 8.37 -14.32
CA LEU A 247 -13.39 9.32 -15.05
C LEU A 247 -14.76 9.50 -14.41
N TYR A 248 -15.34 8.40 -13.90
CA TYR A 248 -16.65 8.35 -13.25
C TYR A 248 -16.51 8.31 -11.73
N ASN A 249 -15.85 9.34 -11.15
CA ASN A 249 -15.75 9.47 -9.70
C ASN A 249 -17.02 10.14 -9.16
N PRO A 250 -17.78 9.47 -8.24
CA PRO A 250 -19.06 10.02 -7.74
C PRO A 250 -18.90 11.40 -7.09
N ARG A 251 -17.83 11.64 -6.35
CA ARG A 251 -17.56 12.90 -5.67
C ARG A 251 -17.06 14.01 -6.62
N LYS A 252 -16.14 13.68 -7.55
CA LYS A 252 -15.46 14.69 -8.40
C LYS A 252 -16.17 14.95 -9.72
N ALA A 253 -17.01 14.04 -10.16
CA ALA A 253 -17.65 14.08 -11.48
C ALA A 253 -19.12 13.60 -11.39
N THR A 254 -19.86 14.06 -10.38
CA THR A 254 -21.22 13.62 -10.03
C THR A 254 -22.15 13.61 -11.23
N GLU A 255 -22.11 14.67 -12.06
CA GLU A 255 -22.96 14.76 -13.26
C GLU A 255 -22.62 13.70 -14.31
N LYS A 256 -21.36 13.42 -14.55
CA LYS A 256 -20.95 12.31 -15.44
C LYS A 256 -21.41 10.95 -14.91
N VAL A 257 -21.36 10.78 -13.58
CA VAL A 257 -21.86 9.56 -12.94
C VAL A 257 -23.37 9.47 -13.04
N ARG A 258 -24.12 10.59 -12.91
CA ARG A 258 -25.57 10.64 -13.10
C ARG A 258 -25.96 10.21 -14.51
N ILE A 259 -25.29 10.71 -15.53
CA ILE A 259 -25.52 10.30 -16.93
C ILE A 259 -25.24 8.79 -17.09
N ARG A 260 -24.17 8.30 -16.49
CA ARG A 260 -23.79 6.89 -16.56
C ARG A 260 -24.77 5.99 -15.78
N ARG A 261 -25.24 6.43 -14.59
CA ARG A 261 -26.33 5.80 -13.83
C ARG A 261 -27.58 5.64 -14.69
N ASN A 262 -27.97 6.70 -15.38
CA ASN A 262 -29.15 6.67 -16.24
C ASN A 262 -29.04 5.64 -17.37
N LEU A 263 -27.85 5.46 -17.92
CA LEU A 263 -27.57 4.39 -18.89
C LEU A 263 -27.72 3.00 -18.24
N VAL A 264 -27.20 2.80 -17.02
CA VAL A 264 -27.33 1.52 -16.30
C VAL A 264 -28.82 1.21 -16.05
N LEU A 265 -29.62 2.16 -15.55
CA LEU A 265 -31.06 1.97 -15.32
C LEU A 265 -31.82 1.58 -16.58
N ARG A 266 -31.53 2.23 -17.72
CA ARG A 266 -32.09 1.83 -19.01
C ARG A 266 -31.71 0.41 -19.41
N GLN A 267 -30.45 0.05 -19.22
CA GLN A 267 -29.98 -1.30 -19.54
C GLN A 267 -30.57 -2.38 -18.60
N MET A 268 -30.86 -2.03 -17.34
CA MET A 268 -31.58 -2.93 -16.43
C MET A 268 -33.00 -3.20 -16.90
N LEU A 269 -33.72 -2.16 -17.34
CA LEU A 269 -35.07 -2.33 -17.88
C LEU A 269 -35.08 -3.17 -19.17
N GLU A 270 -34.14 -2.90 -20.11
CA GLU A 270 -34.00 -3.66 -21.34
C GLU A 270 -33.67 -5.13 -21.10
N ASN A 271 -32.91 -5.43 -20.04
CA ASN A 271 -32.46 -6.76 -19.69
C ASN A 271 -33.17 -7.32 -18.44
N SER A 272 -34.44 -7.03 -18.28
CA SER A 272 -35.26 -7.48 -17.13
C SER A 272 -35.30 -9.01 -16.93
N HIS A 273 -35.05 -9.81 -18.00
CA HIS A 273 -34.93 -11.25 -17.92
C HIS A 273 -33.80 -11.73 -16.99
N ILE A 274 -32.79 -10.90 -16.74
CA ILE A 274 -31.67 -11.20 -15.83
C ILE A 274 -32.18 -11.36 -14.38
N THR A 275 -33.23 -10.66 -13.98
CA THR A 275 -33.83 -10.81 -12.65
C THR A 275 -34.34 -12.22 -12.40
N HIS A 276 -34.91 -12.85 -13.43
CA HIS A 276 -35.36 -14.24 -13.36
C HIS A 276 -34.17 -15.20 -13.16
N GLU A 277 -33.06 -15.00 -13.88
CA GLU A 277 -31.87 -15.84 -13.72
C GLU A 277 -31.25 -15.70 -12.32
N ILE A 278 -31.16 -14.47 -11.80
CA ILE A 278 -30.65 -14.21 -10.44
C ILE A 278 -31.53 -14.90 -9.39
N THR A 279 -32.84 -14.71 -9.46
CA THR A 279 -33.77 -15.31 -8.48
C THR A 279 -33.85 -16.82 -8.59
N ARG A 280 -33.69 -17.38 -9.79
CA ARG A 280 -33.61 -18.82 -10.02
C ARG A 280 -32.38 -19.44 -9.38
N LEU A 281 -31.21 -18.78 -9.52
CA LEU A 281 -29.93 -19.27 -8.98
C LEU A 281 -29.71 -18.94 -7.51
N SER A 282 -30.36 -17.89 -7.01
CA SER A 282 -30.27 -17.46 -5.62
C SER A 282 -31.63 -16.93 -5.12
N PRO A 283 -32.50 -17.83 -4.63
CA PRO A 283 -33.87 -17.47 -4.20
C PRO A 283 -33.94 -16.43 -3.09
N ILE A 284 -32.88 -16.27 -2.29
CA ILE A 284 -32.78 -15.27 -1.23
C ILE A 284 -32.93 -13.84 -1.76
N HIS A 285 -32.54 -13.59 -3.01
CA HIS A 285 -32.63 -12.29 -3.66
C HIS A 285 -34.02 -11.93 -4.19
N LYS A 286 -34.99 -12.84 -4.12
CA LYS A 286 -36.35 -12.60 -4.60
C LYS A 286 -37.01 -11.36 -3.94
N LYS A 287 -36.69 -11.13 -2.66
CA LYS A 287 -37.26 -9.99 -1.90
C LYS A 287 -36.61 -8.64 -2.21
N ASN A 288 -35.35 -8.63 -2.64
CA ASN A 288 -34.54 -7.44 -2.84
C ASN A 288 -33.98 -7.30 -4.27
N ILE A 289 -34.59 -7.96 -5.24
CA ILE A 289 -34.21 -7.86 -6.66
C ILE A 289 -34.55 -6.49 -7.25
N GLY A 290 -35.53 -5.76 -6.67
CA GLY A 290 -35.99 -4.46 -7.14
C GLY A 290 -36.69 -4.58 -8.48
N ALA A 291 -37.98 -4.41 -8.50
CA ALA A 291 -38.73 -4.31 -9.76
C ALA A 291 -38.52 -2.91 -10.36
N LEU A 292 -37.73 -2.84 -11.42
CA LEU A 292 -37.64 -1.64 -12.26
C LEU A 292 -38.64 -1.82 -13.40
N ASP A 293 -39.71 -1.05 -13.37
CA ASP A 293 -40.70 -0.98 -14.44
C ASP A 293 -40.58 0.30 -15.26
N ARG A 294 -41.41 0.39 -16.30
CA ARG A 294 -41.41 1.55 -17.20
C ARG A 294 -41.93 2.82 -16.54
N ASP A 295 -42.79 2.70 -15.53
CA ASP A 295 -43.45 3.83 -14.87
C ASP A 295 -42.49 4.48 -13.85
N LEU A 296 -41.65 3.70 -13.18
CA LEU A 296 -40.66 4.20 -12.23
C LEU A 296 -39.41 4.82 -12.90
N LEU A 297 -39.10 4.39 -14.12
CA LEU A 297 -37.85 4.81 -14.79
C LEU A 297 -37.75 6.33 -14.99
N PRO A 298 -38.78 7.07 -15.48
CA PRO A 298 -38.69 8.52 -15.69
C PRO A 298 -38.28 9.27 -14.42
N GLY A 299 -38.94 8.99 -13.29
CA GLY A 299 -38.64 9.62 -12.00
C GLY A 299 -37.20 9.32 -11.53
N LEU A 300 -36.71 8.11 -11.74
CA LEU A 300 -35.31 7.75 -11.41
C LEU A 300 -34.27 8.45 -12.30
N LEU A 301 -34.58 8.65 -13.59
CA LEU A 301 -33.68 9.34 -14.53
C LEU A 301 -33.56 10.83 -14.22
N GLU A 302 -34.63 11.47 -13.76
CA GLU A 302 -34.66 12.89 -13.41
C GLU A 302 -34.09 13.16 -12.02
N SER A 303 -34.20 12.18 -11.10
CA SER A 303 -33.75 12.36 -9.72
C SER A 303 -32.25 12.74 -9.64
N PRO A 304 -31.90 13.70 -8.77
CA PRO A 304 -30.50 14.03 -8.54
C PRO A 304 -29.76 12.83 -7.94
N LEU A 305 -28.45 12.72 -8.21
CA LEU A 305 -27.58 11.76 -7.53
C LEU A 305 -26.99 12.47 -6.31
N LEU A 306 -27.49 12.12 -5.14
CA LEU A 306 -26.98 12.64 -3.87
C LEU A 306 -25.83 11.76 -3.41
N ILE A 307 -24.68 12.39 -3.15
CA ILE A 307 -23.47 11.72 -2.64
C ILE A 307 -23.35 12.08 -1.16
N ASP A 308 -23.46 11.08 -0.31
CA ASP A 308 -23.14 11.18 1.11
C ASP A 308 -21.74 10.61 1.34
N TYR A 309 -20.75 11.48 1.09
CA TYR A 309 -19.34 11.08 1.04
C TYR A 309 -18.75 10.95 2.43
N ASN A 310 -18.30 9.75 2.77
CA ASN A 310 -17.53 9.48 3.98
C ASN A 310 -16.04 9.33 3.64
N PRO A 311 -15.20 10.34 3.92
CA PRO A 311 -13.77 10.26 3.69
C PRO A 311 -13.07 9.25 4.60
N ILE A 312 -13.71 8.94 5.72
CA ILE A 312 -13.17 8.13 6.79
C ILE A 312 -13.79 6.74 6.77
N ILE A 313 -13.39 5.90 5.82
CA ILE A 313 -13.39 4.49 6.11
C ILE A 313 -12.14 4.27 6.96
N LYS A 314 -12.27 4.55 8.26
CA LYS A 314 -11.23 4.24 9.24
C LYS A 314 -11.08 2.72 9.35
N ASN A 315 -10.31 2.12 8.45
CA ASN A 315 -9.66 0.84 8.70
C ASN A 315 -8.32 1.06 9.41
N GLU A 316 -8.18 2.20 10.09
CA GLU A 316 -6.94 2.50 10.80
C GLU A 316 -6.81 1.66 12.07
N GLY A 317 -7.93 1.11 12.58
CA GLY A 317 -7.92 0.25 13.76
C GLY A 317 -7.31 0.93 14.99
N ILE A 318 -6.99 0.14 16.00
CA ILE A 318 -6.34 0.59 17.23
C ILE A 318 -4.83 0.65 16.99
N ALA A 319 -4.17 1.75 17.41
CA ALA A 319 -2.71 1.95 17.29
C ALA A 319 -2.15 1.78 15.86
N PRO A 320 -2.56 2.58 14.87
CA PRO A 320 -2.20 2.38 13.46
C PRO A 320 -0.70 2.46 13.18
N TYR A 321 0.06 3.28 13.89
CA TYR A 321 1.52 3.31 13.80
C TYR A 321 2.16 1.98 14.22
N PHE A 322 1.67 1.42 15.32
CA PHE A 322 2.13 0.12 15.80
C PHE A 322 1.80 -1.00 14.80
N GLN A 323 0.62 -0.98 14.20
CA GLN A 323 0.26 -1.96 13.16
C GLN A 323 1.24 -1.93 11.99
N ILE A 324 1.63 -0.74 11.51
CA ILE A 324 2.63 -0.62 10.43
C ILE A 324 3.99 -1.18 10.87
N TYR A 325 4.39 -0.90 12.10
CA TYR A 325 5.62 -1.45 12.67
C TYR A 325 5.57 -2.98 12.72
N VAL A 326 4.49 -3.54 13.27
CA VAL A 326 4.27 -5.00 13.34
C VAL A 326 4.28 -5.63 11.95
N LYS A 327 3.64 -5.01 10.96
CA LYS A 327 3.66 -5.50 9.57
C LYS A 327 5.09 -5.65 9.05
N LYS A 328 5.92 -4.66 9.26
CA LYS A 328 7.32 -4.68 8.81
C LYS A 328 8.13 -5.78 9.49
N GLU A 329 7.96 -5.96 10.79
CA GLU A 329 8.63 -7.04 11.53
C GLU A 329 8.15 -8.42 11.08
N LEU A 330 6.84 -8.59 10.88
CA LEU A 330 6.25 -9.83 10.37
C LEU A 330 6.73 -10.17 8.96
N ASP A 331 6.81 -9.21 8.05
CA ASP A 331 7.34 -9.43 6.71
C ASP A 331 8.78 -9.98 6.78
N ALA A 332 9.61 -9.44 7.68
CA ALA A 332 10.97 -9.92 7.89
C ALA A 332 11.03 -11.35 8.47
N ILE A 333 10.11 -11.70 9.36
CA ILE A 333 9.99 -13.06 9.94
C ILE A 333 9.45 -14.04 8.89
N LEU A 334 8.35 -13.70 8.24
CA LEU A 334 7.64 -14.56 7.28
C LEU A 334 8.47 -14.84 6.03
N SER A 335 9.34 -13.90 5.63
CA SER A 335 10.27 -14.11 4.50
C SER A 335 11.22 -15.29 4.70
N LYS A 336 11.50 -15.67 5.96
CA LYS A 336 12.38 -16.79 6.34
C LYS A 336 11.62 -18.11 6.50
N LEU A 337 10.29 -18.07 6.59
CA LEU A 337 9.43 -19.23 6.79
C LEU A 337 8.84 -19.72 5.48
N LYS A 338 8.72 -21.04 5.34
CA LYS A 338 8.11 -21.67 4.18
C LYS A 338 6.92 -22.51 4.63
N LYS A 339 5.86 -22.50 3.82
CA LYS A 339 4.71 -23.39 3.96
C LYS A 339 5.10 -24.81 3.57
N GLU A 340 4.27 -25.79 3.89
CA GLU A 340 4.46 -27.21 3.50
C GLU A 340 4.66 -27.41 1.99
N ASN A 341 4.03 -26.56 1.16
CA ASN A 341 4.17 -26.57 -0.29
C ASN A 341 5.43 -25.86 -0.80
N GLY A 342 6.34 -25.41 0.07
CA GLY A 342 7.60 -24.73 -0.24
C GLY A 342 7.48 -23.23 -0.58
N THR A 343 6.27 -22.66 -0.63
CA THR A 343 6.07 -21.22 -0.88
C THR A 343 6.27 -20.41 0.40
N ALA A 344 6.70 -19.15 0.27
CA ALA A 344 6.79 -18.22 1.40
C ALA A 344 5.41 -17.82 1.91
N TYR A 345 5.31 -17.53 3.21
CA TYR A 345 4.11 -16.90 3.77
C TYR A 345 3.96 -15.48 3.27
N ASN A 346 2.71 -15.04 3.11
CA ASN A 346 2.37 -13.67 2.73
C ASN A 346 1.33 -13.11 3.70
N ILE A 347 1.72 -12.08 4.42
CA ILE A 347 0.90 -11.44 5.45
C ILE A 347 -0.44 -10.90 4.92
N ASP A 348 -0.49 -10.51 3.66
CA ASP A 348 -1.65 -9.84 3.09
C ASP A 348 -2.72 -10.80 2.53
N ILE A 349 -2.40 -12.11 2.39
CA ILE A 349 -3.28 -13.07 1.71
C ILE A 349 -3.48 -14.39 2.43
N ASP A 350 -2.68 -14.70 3.44
CA ASP A 350 -2.67 -16.02 4.07
C ASP A 350 -3.61 -16.14 5.29
N GLY A 351 -4.31 -15.07 5.65
CA GLY A 351 -5.30 -15.08 6.74
C GLY A 351 -4.70 -15.44 8.10
N LEU A 352 -3.51 -14.93 8.37
CA LEU A 352 -2.82 -15.22 9.62
C LEU A 352 -3.52 -14.53 10.80
N LYS A 353 -3.38 -15.10 12.00
CA LYS A 353 -3.76 -14.45 13.25
C LYS A 353 -2.50 -14.03 13.97
N VAL A 354 -2.35 -12.73 14.20
CA VAL A 354 -1.19 -12.12 14.83
C VAL A 354 -1.59 -11.62 16.20
N TYR A 355 -1.02 -12.19 17.24
CA TYR A 355 -1.23 -11.76 18.60
C TYR A 355 -0.04 -10.91 19.03
N THR A 356 -0.33 -9.71 19.53
CA THR A 356 0.69 -8.75 19.98
C THR A 356 0.62 -8.57 21.49
N THR A 357 1.55 -7.81 22.04
CA THR A 357 1.62 -7.52 23.48
C THR A 357 1.00 -6.18 23.87
N LEU A 358 0.44 -5.44 22.88
CA LEU A 358 -0.19 -4.15 23.11
C LEU A 358 -1.50 -4.33 23.92
N ASP A 359 -1.67 -3.54 24.97
CA ASP A 359 -2.89 -3.48 25.81
C ASP A 359 -3.75 -2.30 25.35
N THR A 360 -4.99 -2.57 24.91
CA THR A 360 -5.86 -1.54 24.35
C THR A 360 -6.30 -0.49 25.37
N ARG A 361 -6.36 -0.83 26.64
CA ARG A 361 -6.72 0.10 27.72
C ARG A 361 -5.58 1.09 27.96
N LEU A 362 -4.33 0.59 28.04
CA LEU A 362 -3.15 1.44 28.18
C LEU A 362 -2.94 2.31 26.94
N GLN A 363 -3.21 1.76 25.73
CA GLN A 363 -3.16 2.53 24.49
C GLN A 363 -4.14 3.70 24.53
N ARG A 364 -5.40 3.46 24.89
CA ARG A 364 -6.43 4.51 24.99
C ARG A 364 -6.07 5.58 26.02
N LEU A 365 -5.66 5.17 27.21
CA LEU A 365 -5.23 6.11 28.25
C LEU A 365 -4.05 6.98 27.79
N ALA A 366 -3.10 6.40 27.07
CA ALA A 366 -1.99 7.14 26.51
C ALA A 366 -2.44 8.11 25.40
N GLU A 367 -3.38 7.72 24.52
CA GLU A 367 -3.96 8.59 23.47
C GLU A 367 -4.72 9.77 24.10
N GLU A 368 -5.52 9.53 25.14
CA GLU A 368 -6.24 10.56 25.88
C GLU A 368 -5.27 11.55 26.54
N ALA A 369 -4.27 11.05 27.27
CA ALA A 369 -3.24 11.88 27.92
C ALA A 369 -2.43 12.71 26.92
N VAL A 370 -2.06 12.13 25.77
CA VAL A 370 -1.36 12.84 24.70
C VAL A 370 -2.24 13.95 24.13
N THR A 371 -3.51 13.66 23.84
CA THR A 371 -4.44 14.65 23.27
C THR A 371 -4.65 15.82 24.22
N GLU A 372 -4.91 15.55 25.50
CA GLU A 372 -5.12 16.57 26.52
C GLU A 372 -3.87 17.45 26.70
N HIS A 373 -2.72 16.81 26.93
CA HIS A 373 -1.48 17.53 27.22
C HIS A 373 -0.96 18.33 26.02
N LEU A 374 -0.98 17.74 24.81
CA LEU A 374 -0.52 18.45 23.62
C LEU A 374 -1.48 19.54 23.16
N SER A 375 -2.79 19.43 23.42
CA SER A 375 -3.72 20.54 23.21
C SER A 375 -3.33 21.76 24.06
N TYR A 376 -3.03 21.53 25.33
CA TYR A 376 -2.55 22.60 26.23
C TYR A 376 -1.20 23.16 25.79
N LEU A 377 -0.22 22.31 25.49
CA LEU A 377 1.11 22.75 25.06
C LEU A 377 1.06 23.51 23.74
N GLN A 378 0.24 23.06 22.77
CA GLN A 378 0.08 23.71 21.48
C GLN A 378 -0.44 25.15 21.62
N LYS A 379 -1.43 25.37 22.50
CA LYS A 379 -1.95 26.72 22.79
C LYS A 379 -0.84 27.64 23.32
N ASN A 380 -0.06 27.17 24.29
CA ASN A 380 1.06 27.92 24.86
C ASN A 380 2.15 28.17 23.81
N TYR A 381 2.55 27.13 23.07
CA TYR A 381 3.54 27.23 22.00
C TYR A 381 3.11 28.23 20.93
N THR A 382 1.86 28.15 20.46
CA THR A 382 1.34 29.06 19.43
C THR A 382 1.35 30.52 19.91
N SER A 383 0.99 30.75 21.18
CA SER A 383 1.01 32.13 21.74
C SER A 383 2.42 32.72 21.83
N GLN A 384 3.39 31.91 22.26
CA GLN A 384 4.79 32.32 22.42
C GLN A 384 5.51 32.53 21.08
N TRP A 385 5.24 31.69 20.09
CA TRP A 385 5.94 31.64 18.81
C TRP A 385 5.17 32.29 17.65
N LYS A 386 4.04 32.96 17.93
CA LYS A 386 3.15 33.54 16.91
C LYS A 386 3.88 34.43 15.90
N ASN A 387 4.85 35.21 16.37
CA ASN A 387 5.58 36.19 15.56
C ASN A 387 7.08 35.90 15.48
N GLN A 388 7.52 34.69 15.86
CA GLN A 388 8.92 34.32 15.80
C GLN A 388 9.18 33.40 14.61
N ALA A 389 10.27 33.66 13.89
CA ALA A 389 10.75 32.77 12.84
C ALA A 389 11.43 31.54 13.46
N ILE A 390 11.12 30.39 12.95
CA ILE A 390 11.78 29.14 13.32
C ILE A 390 12.89 28.86 12.29
N ALA A 391 14.08 28.58 12.76
CA ALA A 391 15.19 28.27 11.86
C ALA A 391 14.86 27.08 10.95
N GLY A 392 15.04 27.24 9.63
CA GLY A 392 14.73 26.23 8.62
C GLY A 392 13.25 26.07 8.28
N GLU A 393 12.35 26.93 8.82
CA GLU A 393 10.90 26.85 8.57
C GLU A 393 10.56 27.00 7.08
N GLU A 394 11.08 28.01 6.41
CA GLU A 394 10.75 28.29 5.00
C GLU A 394 11.25 27.19 4.07
N GLU A 395 12.42 26.61 4.32
CA GLU A 395 12.97 25.49 3.56
C GLU A 395 12.13 24.22 3.74
N ALA A 396 11.71 23.95 4.97
CA ALA A 396 10.85 22.81 5.28
C ALA A 396 9.46 22.96 4.63
N ILE A 397 8.87 24.16 4.68
CA ILE A 397 7.57 24.45 4.07
C ILE A 397 7.65 24.32 2.54
N GLU A 398 8.71 24.80 1.91
CA GLU A 398 8.89 24.63 0.46
C GLU A 398 9.04 23.16 0.08
N LEU A 399 9.73 22.35 0.90
CA LEU A 399 9.81 20.90 0.72
C LEU A 399 8.43 20.25 0.85
N MET A 400 7.66 20.59 1.89
CA MET A 400 6.29 20.12 2.09
C MET A 400 5.37 20.50 0.92
N LYS A 401 5.47 21.72 0.40
CA LYS A 401 4.76 22.20 -0.79
C LYS A 401 5.03 21.29 -1.98
N ARG A 402 6.31 21.04 -2.30
CA ARG A 402 6.71 20.18 -3.43
C ARG A 402 6.26 18.74 -3.27
N GLN A 403 6.20 18.22 -2.06
CA GLN A 403 5.73 16.87 -1.77
C GLN A 403 4.20 16.76 -1.74
N SER A 404 3.48 17.89 -1.63
CA SER A 404 2.02 17.89 -1.55
C SER A 404 1.37 17.35 -2.82
N LEU A 405 0.24 16.64 -2.66
CA LEU A 405 -0.56 16.16 -3.79
C LEU A 405 -1.05 17.31 -4.68
N ARG A 406 -1.33 18.48 -4.10
CA ARG A 406 -1.76 19.68 -4.83
C ARG A 406 -0.68 20.13 -5.82
N TYR A 407 0.58 20.26 -5.37
CA TYR A 407 1.72 20.60 -6.23
C TYR A 407 1.91 19.57 -7.34
N GLN A 408 1.93 18.27 -7.00
CA GLN A 408 2.11 17.20 -7.98
C GLN A 408 0.99 17.18 -9.04
N GLN A 409 -0.26 17.41 -8.64
CA GLN A 409 -1.39 17.48 -9.58
C GLN A 409 -1.30 18.69 -10.51
N LEU A 410 -0.88 19.86 -10.03
CA LEU A 410 -0.65 21.05 -10.85
C LEU A 410 0.49 20.82 -11.86
N ARG A 411 1.58 20.21 -11.43
CA ARG A 411 2.70 19.83 -12.30
C ARG A 411 2.27 18.86 -13.39
N LEU A 412 1.50 17.83 -13.05
CA LEU A 412 0.95 16.87 -14.02
C LEU A 412 0.02 17.52 -15.05
N LYS A 413 -0.68 18.61 -14.68
CA LYS A 413 -1.50 19.42 -15.58
C LYS A 413 -0.68 20.41 -16.43
N GLY A 414 0.65 20.46 -16.30
CA GLY A 414 1.53 21.35 -17.04
C GLY A 414 1.55 22.80 -16.53
N ALA A 415 1.12 23.06 -15.30
CA ALA A 415 1.13 24.41 -14.72
C ALA A 415 2.58 24.93 -14.56
N SER A 416 2.79 26.21 -14.91
CA SER A 416 4.07 26.88 -14.67
C SER A 416 4.29 27.17 -13.17
N GLU A 417 5.54 27.36 -12.73
CA GLU A 417 5.85 27.69 -11.32
C GLU A 417 5.08 28.94 -10.85
N LYS A 418 4.95 29.97 -11.69
CA LYS A 418 4.15 31.17 -11.37
C LYS A 418 2.67 30.84 -11.15
N ALA A 419 2.09 29.93 -11.93
CA ALA A 419 0.71 29.51 -11.76
C ALA A 419 0.52 28.68 -10.49
N ILE A 420 1.49 27.83 -10.15
CA ILE A 420 1.51 27.04 -8.90
C ILE A 420 1.62 27.99 -7.70
N GLU A 421 2.51 28.97 -7.77
CA GLU A 421 2.68 29.98 -6.69
C GLU A 421 1.39 30.76 -6.46
N LYS A 422 0.73 31.21 -7.53
CA LYS A 422 -0.57 31.87 -7.45
C LYS A 422 -1.62 30.98 -6.80
N ASP A 423 -1.68 29.70 -7.18
CA ASP A 423 -2.62 28.73 -6.64
C ASP A 423 -2.42 28.48 -5.14
N PHE A 424 -1.15 28.36 -4.70
CA PHE A 424 -0.82 28.18 -3.29
C PHE A 424 -1.06 29.42 -2.42
N ASN A 425 -1.08 30.62 -3.02
CA ASN A 425 -1.39 31.89 -2.34
C ASN A 425 -2.85 32.34 -2.53
N THR A 426 -3.69 31.52 -3.17
CA THR A 426 -5.13 31.79 -3.32
C THR A 426 -5.90 31.08 -2.20
N PRO A 427 -6.66 31.83 -1.34
CA PRO A 427 -7.43 31.22 -0.26
C PRO A 427 -8.48 30.24 -0.78
N VAL A 428 -8.63 29.11 -0.08
CA VAL A 428 -9.64 28.08 -0.34
C VAL A 428 -10.23 27.58 0.97
N SER A 429 -11.45 27.10 0.94
CA SER A 429 -12.05 26.45 2.12
C SER A 429 -11.38 25.10 2.35
N MET A 430 -10.92 24.85 3.56
CA MET A 430 -10.28 23.60 3.97
C MET A 430 -10.55 23.28 5.44
N VAL A 431 -10.47 22.01 5.78
CA VAL A 431 -10.56 21.53 7.16
C VAL A 431 -9.14 21.20 7.64
N LEU A 432 -8.74 21.76 8.77
CA LEU A 432 -7.42 21.54 9.38
C LEU A 432 -7.54 20.60 10.58
N PHE A 433 -6.46 19.88 10.87
CA PHE A 433 -6.35 19.10 12.09
C PHE A 433 -6.47 20.00 13.33
N GLN A 434 -7.26 19.56 14.32
CA GLN A 434 -7.33 20.15 15.66
C GLN A 434 -7.30 19.02 16.71
N TYR A 435 -6.68 19.26 17.87
CA TYR A 435 -6.56 18.26 18.93
C TYR A 435 -7.90 17.88 19.58
N ASP A 436 -8.85 18.79 19.60
CA ASP A 436 -10.20 18.61 20.16
C ASP A 436 -11.19 17.90 19.21
N GLY A 437 -10.76 17.64 17.98
CA GLY A 437 -11.52 16.86 17.00
C GLY A 437 -12.66 17.61 16.32
N GLU A 438 -13.02 18.81 16.73
CA GLU A 438 -14.05 19.65 16.10
C GLU A 438 -13.40 20.59 15.09
N ALA A 439 -13.20 20.08 13.87
CA ALA A 439 -12.57 20.85 12.81
C ALA A 439 -13.63 21.55 11.95
N GLU A 440 -13.82 22.84 12.16
CA GLU A 440 -14.64 23.68 11.28
C GLU A 440 -13.88 24.05 9.99
N PRO A 441 -14.59 24.23 8.86
CA PRO A 441 -13.98 24.70 7.64
C PRO A 441 -13.42 26.11 7.82
N VAL A 442 -12.14 26.29 7.54
CA VAL A 442 -11.46 27.60 7.55
C VAL A 442 -11.11 28.03 6.13
N PHE A 443 -11.13 29.34 5.88
CA PHE A 443 -10.77 29.92 4.60
C PHE A 443 -9.36 30.50 4.68
N MET A 444 -8.37 29.80 4.12
CA MET A 444 -6.96 30.21 4.14
C MET A 444 -6.20 29.76 2.90
N THR A 445 -4.99 30.28 2.70
CA THR A 445 -4.15 29.85 1.59
C THR A 445 -3.57 28.44 1.83
N PRO A 446 -3.38 27.63 0.78
CA PRO A 446 -2.63 26.38 0.91
C PRO A 446 -1.24 26.55 1.53
N MET A 447 -0.57 27.68 1.28
CA MET A 447 0.73 27.99 1.90
C MET A 447 0.61 28.17 3.42
N ASP A 448 -0.41 28.90 3.89
CA ASP A 448 -0.63 29.08 5.33
C ASP A 448 -1.03 27.77 6.01
N SER A 449 -1.74 26.88 5.31
CA SER A 449 -2.02 25.55 5.85
C SER A 449 -0.74 24.72 6.04
N LEU A 450 0.25 24.82 5.15
CA LEU A 450 1.54 24.16 5.34
C LEU A 450 2.29 24.71 6.55
N ARG A 451 2.29 26.03 6.75
CA ARG A 451 2.86 26.68 7.95
C ARG A 451 2.15 26.21 9.21
N TYR A 452 0.82 26.14 9.18
CA TYR A 452 0.03 25.60 10.28
C TYR A 452 0.46 24.17 10.63
N TYR A 453 0.52 23.26 9.66
CA TYR A 453 0.92 21.86 9.87
C TYR A 453 2.38 21.72 10.31
N PHE A 454 3.30 22.57 9.83
CA PHE A 454 4.69 22.58 10.26
C PHE A 454 4.83 22.89 11.76
N ARG A 455 3.97 23.75 12.29
CA ARG A 455 3.98 24.19 13.69
C ARG A 455 3.16 23.32 14.64
N ILE A 456 2.53 22.24 14.18
CA ILE A 456 1.84 21.29 15.04
C ILE A 456 2.87 20.44 15.79
N LEU A 457 2.78 20.47 17.13
CA LEU A 457 3.61 19.65 18.00
C LEU A 457 3.35 18.18 17.74
N GLN A 458 4.39 17.38 17.70
CA GLN A 458 4.33 15.95 17.47
C GLN A 458 4.82 15.20 18.71
N VAL A 459 4.43 13.92 18.83
CA VAL A 459 4.80 13.06 19.94
C VAL A 459 5.25 11.68 19.45
N GLY A 460 6.24 11.12 20.12
CA GLY A 460 6.53 9.69 20.09
C GLY A 460 6.50 9.17 21.52
N PHE A 461 5.59 8.23 21.80
CA PHE A 461 5.43 7.63 23.12
C PHE A 461 5.38 6.12 23.01
N VAL A 462 6.08 5.43 23.91
CA VAL A 462 6.06 3.98 24.03
C VAL A 462 6.07 3.59 25.51
N ALA A 463 5.16 2.67 25.88
CA ALA A 463 5.17 2.03 27.19
C ALA A 463 5.66 0.59 27.05
N LEU A 464 6.62 0.21 27.90
CA LEU A 464 7.26 -1.11 27.90
C LEU A 464 7.08 -1.78 29.25
N GLU A 465 6.89 -3.10 29.25
CA GLU A 465 7.03 -3.94 30.44
C GLU A 465 8.51 -4.35 30.56
N PRO A 466 9.29 -3.83 31.51
CA PRO A 466 10.74 -4.00 31.52
C PRO A 466 11.19 -5.46 31.66
N ALA A 467 10.45 -6.26 32.45
CA ALA A 467 10.81 -7.65 32.74
C ALA A 467 10.78 -8.56 31.49
N LYS A 468 9.89 -8.27 30.53
CA LYS A 468 9.68 -9.08 29.33
C LYS A 468 10.03 -8.36 28.02
N GLY A 469 10.24 -7.04 28.08
CA GLY A 469 10.42 -6.20 26.90
C GLY A 469 9.15 -6.04 26.05
N HIS A 470 7.96 -6.32 26.63
CA HIS A 470 6.70 -6.24 25.91
C HIS A 470 6.29 -4.79 25.69
N ILE A 471 5.90 -4.46 24.45
CA ILE A 471 5.32 -3.17 24.10
C ILE A 471 3.85 -3.18 24.54
N LYS A 472 3.48 -2.29 25.46
CA LYS A 472 2.12 -2.17 25.99
C LYS A 472 1.32 -1.03 25.39
N SER A 473 1.98 0.04 24.93
CA SER A 473 1.36 1.14 24.20
C SER A 473 2.34 1.76 23.22
N TRP A 474 1.83 2.31 22.10
CA TRP A 474 2.63 2.92 21.05
C TRP A 474 1.89 4.05 20.38
N ILE A 475 2.40 5.28 20.51
CA ILE A 475 1.86 6.46 19.86
C ILE A 475 2.96 7.08 19.00
N GLY A 476 2.84 6.96 17.69
CA GLY A 476 3.83 7.45 16.76
C GLY A 476 3.62 8.91 16.32
N GLY A 477 2.50 9.50 16.67
CA GLY A 477 2.14 10.88 16.34
C GLY A 477 0.76 11.23 16.88
N VAL A 478 0.35 12.47 16.73
CA VAL A 478 -0.90 13.01 17.30
C VAL A 478 -2.17 12.57 16.57
N ASP A 479 -2.08 12.31 15.28
CA ASP A 479 -3.17 11.80 14.45
C ASP A 479 -2.63 11.09 13.22
N PHE A 480 -2.99 9.83 13.05
CA PHE A 480 -2.49 9.04 11.93
C PHE A 480 -3.07 9.47 10.57
N THR A 481 -4.24 10.09 10.53
CA THR A 481 -4.88 10.53 9.28
C THR A 481 -4.05 11.64 8.62
N HIS A 482 -3.57 12.59 9.42
CA HIS A 482 -2.85 13.77 8.96
C HIS A 482 -1.32 13.58 8.98
N PHE A 483 -0.80 12.82 9.96
CA PHE A 483 0.64 12.65 10.20
C PHE A 483 1.02 11.18 10.13
N LYS A 484 1.65 10.78 9.03
CA LYS A 484 2.03 9.36 8.79
C LYS A 484 3.41 8.99 9.34
N TYR A 485 4.19 9.98 9.76
CA TYR A 485 5.55 9.74 10.27
C TYR A 485 5.50 9.23 11.71
N ASP A 486 6.19 8.11 11.97
CA ASP A 486 6.24 7.49 13.30
C ASP A 486 7.41 8.05 14.12
N HIS A 487 7.09 8.90 15.09
CA HIS A 487 8.04 9.56 15.96
C HIS A 487 8.67 8.63 17.01
N VAL A 488 8.09 7.47 17.30
CA VAL A 488 8.73 6.44 18.16
C VAL A 488 9.99 5.88 17.49
N LYS A 489 9.97 5.73 16.17
CA LYS A 489 11.11 5.19 15.40
C LYS A 489 12.08 6.28 14.93
N SER A 490 11.77 7.53 15.17
CA SER A 490 12.64 8.62 14.73
C SER A 490 13.90 8.73 15.58
N ARG A 491 15.02 8.91 14.91
CA ARG A 491 16.29 9.18 15.60
C ARG A 491 16.30 10.61 16.09
N ARG A 492 16.57 10.80 17.38
CA ARG A 492 16.66 12.11 18.04
C ARG A 492 17.97 12.20 18.81
N GLN A 493 18.45 13.41 19.04
CA GLN A 493 19.48 13.65 20.02
C GLN A 493 18.98 13.18 21.38
N THR A 494 19.75 12.33 22.04
CA THR A 494 19.37 11.73 23.32
C THR A 494 19.40 12.74 24.47
N GLY A 495 20.20 13.82 24.32
CA GLY A 495 20.40 14.78 25.39
C GLY A 495 20.86 14.13 26.68
N SER A 496 20.43 14.64 27.82
CA SER A 496 20.81 14.15 29.14
C SER A 496 20.34 12.74 29.50
N VAL A 497 19.42 12.15 28.72
CA VAL A 497 19.02 10.75 28.87
C VAL A 497 20.18 9.78 28.59
N PHE A 498 21.24 10.24 27.91
CA PHE A 498 22.45 9.47 27.68
C PHE A 498 23.41 9.43 28.87
N LYS A 499 23.28 10.35 29.84
CA LYS A 499 24.17 10.46 31.00
C LYS A 499 24.32 9.16 31.81
N PRO A 500 23.26 8.40 32.11
CA PRO A 500 23.38 7.13 32.83
C PRO A 500 24.39 6.16 32.20
N LEU A 501 24.51 6.15 30.85
CA LEU A 501 25.51 5.31 30.16
C LEU A 501 26.94 5.80 30.42
N VAL A 502 27.14 7.13 30.47
CA VAL A 502 28.44 7.74 30.79
C VAL A 502 28.86 7.38 32.22
N TYR A 503 27.96 7.56 33.17
CA TYR A 503 28.21 7.24 34.58
C TYR A 503 28.45 5.75 34.80
N THR A 504 27.66 4.88 34.13
CA THR A 504 27.90 3.43 34.18
C THR A 504 29.27 3.08 33.60
N ALA A 505 29.68 3.70 32.50
CA ALA A 505 31.00 3.49 31.92
C ALA A 505 32.13 3.94 32.88
N ALA A 506 31.92 5.05 33.62
CA ALA A 506 32.88 5.52 34.62
C ALA A 506 33.00 4.54 35.79
N LEU A 507 31.88 4.03 36.31
CA LEU A 507 31.86 2.98 37.35
C LEU A 507 32.59 1.71 36.90
N LEU A 508 32.30 1.25 35.67
CA LEU A 508 32.97 0.06 35.11
C LEU A 508 34.47 0.28 34.87
N ASN A 509 34.91 1.53 34.75
CA ASN A 509 36.33 1.90 34.63
C ASN A 509 37.01 2.09 36.01
N GLY A 510 36.30 1.75 37.12
CA GLY A 510 36.84 1.77 38.49
C GLY A 510 36.70 3.12 39.20
N ARG A 511 35.89 4.08 38.68
CA ARG A 511 35.64 5.35 39.35
C ARG A 511 34.83 5.14 40.62
N ASP A 512 35.27 5.75 41.74
CA ASP A 512 34.53 5.74 42.98
C ASP A 512 33.26 6.59 42.86
N PRO A 513 32.03 6.07 43.10
CA PRO A 513 30.80 6.83 43.01
C PRO A 513 30.69 7.96 44.05
N CYS A 514 31.42 7.86 45.17
CA CYS A 514 31.40 8.85 46.25
C CYS A 514 32.45 9.96 46.05
N GLU A 515 33.38 9.79 45.14
CA GLU A 515 34.39 10.79 44.88
C GLU A 515 33.77 12.13 44.47
N GLN A 516 34.25 13.23 45.04
CA GLN A 516 33.77 14.57 44.77
C GLN A 516 34.42 15.13 43.49
N ILE A 517 33.61 15.39 42.48
CA ILE A 517 34.04 15.92 41.19
C ILE A 517 33.69 17.41 41.13
N PRO A 518 34.64 18.29 40.81
CA PRO A 518 34.38 19.74 40.79
C PRO A 518 33.46 20.12 39.63
N ASN A 519 32.45 20.95 39.92
CA ASN A 519 31.57 21.56 38.93
C ASN A 519 32.18 22.88 38.42
N GLN A 520 33.09 22.78 37.46
CA GLN A 520 33.81 23.94 36.93
C GLN A 520 33.77 24.01 35.42
N LEU A 521 33.78 25.24 34.89
CA LEU A 521 33.95 25.46 33.48
C LEU A 521 35.36 25.02 33.07
N GLN A 522 35.42 24.07 32.13
CA GLN A 522 36.67 23.62 31.56
C GLN A 522 36.57 23.67 30.05
N MET A 523 37.57 24.30 29.41
CA MET A 523 37.68 24.31 27.97
C MET A 523 38.41 23.06 27.52
N TYR A 524 37.84 22.40 26.52
CA TYR A 524 38.42 21.21 25.89
C TYR A 524 38.96 21.63 24.53
N HIS A 525 40.30 21.72 24.42
CA HIS A 525 41.02 22.04 23.20
C HIS A 525 41.10 20.79 22.31
N GLU A 526 41.15 20.99 20.98
CA GLU A 526 41.27 19.90 20.01
C GLU A 526 40.07 18.92 20.00
N TYR A 527 38.88 19.37 20.34
CA TYR A 527 37.69 18.63 20.02
C TYR A 527 37.48 18.64 18.51
N LYS A 528 38.14 17.70 17.81
CA LYS A 528 38.07 17.56 16.34
C LYS A 528 36.68 17.14 15.91
N LYS A 529 35.76 18.06 15.92
CA LYS A 529 34.41 17.94 15.33
C LYS A 529 34.52 17.48 13.88
N HIS A 530 35.52 17.98 13.14
CA HIS A 530 35.78 17.64 11.75
C HIS A 530 36.08 16.16 11.47
N GLU A 531 36.83 15.44 12.31
CA GLU A 531 37.07 14.01 12.03
C GLU A 531 35.87 13.12 12.31
N TRP A 532 35.03 13.51 13.26
CA TRP A 532 33.84 12.76 13.60
C TRP A 532 32.72 12.97 12.57
N ASP A 533 32.46 14.24 12.17
CA ASP A 533 31.48 14.60 11.15
C ASP A 533 31.86 14.07 9.77
N LYS A 534 33.17 14.07 9.42
CA LYS A 534 33.69 13.50 8.18
C LYS A 534 33.46 11.99 8.08
N LYS A 535 33.64 11.25 9.18
CA LYS A 535 33.42 9.79 9.23
C LYS A 535 31.95 9.40 9.21
N GLN A 536 31.05 10.22 9.77
CA GLN A 536 29.66 9.87 9.96
C GLN A 536 28.72 10.43 8.88
N TYR A 537 29.01 11.59 8.32
CA TYR A 537 28.12 12.28 7.38
C TYR A 537 28.71 12.54 5.99
N GLY A 538 29.98 12.21 5.76
CA GLY A 538 30.62 12.36 4.44
C GLY A 538 30.75 13.82 3.97
N ARG A 539 30.50 14.79 4.84
CA ARG A 539 30.61 16.23 4.55
C ARG A 539 31.89 16.77 5.17
N VAL A 540 32.64 17.52 4.38
CA VAL A 540 33.77 18.33 4.81
C VAL A 540 33.34 19.78 4.59
N ASP A 541 33.24 20.55 5.67
CA ASP A 541 33.22 22.01 5.55
C ASP A 541 34.64 22.48 5.20
N PRO A 542 34.82 23.30 4.17
CA PRO A 542 36.13 23.48 3.57
C PRO A 542 37.08 24.45 4.27
N GLU A 543 36.68 25.22 5.31
CA GLU A 543 37.59 26.17 5.97
C GLU A 543 37.34 26.29 7.48
N PRO A 544 38.39 26.40 8.31
CA PRO A 544 38.25 26.72 9.73
C PRO A 544 37.83 28.20 9.89
N HIS A 545 36.62 28.42 10.39
CA HIS A 545 36.19 29.77 10.77
C HIS A 545 36.76 30.14 12.14
N ILE A 546 37.71 31.04 12.18
CA ILE A 546 38.14 31.69 13.40
C ILE A 546 37.06 32.69 13.80
N LEU A 547 36.42 32.50 14.96
CA LEU A 547 35.43 33.42 15.48
C LEU A 547 36.08 34.80 15.75
N PRO A 548 35.34 35.94 15.66
CA PRO A 548 35.89 37.30 15.84
C PRO A 548 36.56 37.54 17.19
N ASN A 549 36.44 36.61 18.15
CA ASN A 549 37.04 36.68 19.50
C ASN A 549 38.33 35.88 19.64
N GLY A 550 38.92 35.37 18.53
CA GLY A 550 40.19 34.62 18.53
C GLY A 550 40.10 33.20 19.11
N LYS A 551 38.88 32.63 19.28
CA LYS A 551 38.70 31.24 19.65
C LYS A 551 38.75 30.36 18.41
N ASP A 552 39.45 29.23 18.50
CA ASP A 552 39.40 28.19 17.48
C ASP A 552 38.00 27.54 17.49
N GLU A 553 37.41 27.27 16.33
CA GLU A 553 36.11 26.58 16.24
C GLU A 553 36.14 25.20 16.89
N ASP A 554 37.31 24.61 17.07
CA ASP A 554 37.51 23.32 17.69
C ASP A 554 37.53 23.34 19.23
N ASP A 555 37.49 24.54 19.85
CA ASP A 555 37.46 24.71 21.29
C ASP A 555 36.01 24.60 21.83
N TRP A 556 35.80 23.61 22.69
CA TRP A 556 34.47 23.35 23.27
C TRP A 556 34.43 23.66 24.77
N LEU A 557 33.50 24.54 25.15
CA LEU A 557 33.24 24.92 26.54
C LEU A 557 31.83 24.43 26.92
N PRO A 558 31.68 23.22 27.52
CA PRO A 558 30.40 22.72 27.93
C PRO A 558 29.82 23.55 29.07
N GLN A 559 28.54 23.92 28.94
CA GLN A 559 27.83 24.72 29.91
C GLN A 559 26.72 23.95 30.61
N ASN A 560 26.49 24.24 31.90
CA ASN A 560 25.32 23.74 32.62
C ASN A 560 24.06 24.44 32.15
N ALA A 561 22.93 23.72 32.10
CA ALA A 561 21.66 24.30 31.62
C ALA A 561 21.14 25.47 32.50
N ASP A 562 21.46 25.43 33.80
CA ASP A 562 21.09 26.46 34.78
C ASP A 562 22.14 27.59 34.91
N GLY A 563 23.24 27.48 34.17
CA GLY A 563 24.33 28.48 34.22
C GLY A 563 25.11 28.50 35.56
N LYS A 564 24.90 27.55 36.44
CA LYS A 564 25.53 27.51 37.76
C LYS A 564 26.80 26.68 37.76
N TYR A 565 27.84 27.19 38.39
CA TYR A 565 29.16 26.58 38.52
C TYR A 565 29.69 26.69 39.95
N GLY A 566 30.68 25.89 40.26
CA GLY A 566 31.29 25.84 41.59
C GLY A 566 30.76 24.68 42.45
N GLY A 567 31.45 24.44 43.57
CA GLY A 567 31.20 23.28 44.39
C GLY A 567 31.72 21.96 43.77
N SER A 568 31.51 20.87 44.52
CA SER A 568 31.82 19.50 44.09
C SER A 568 30.65 18.60 44.34
N TYR A 569 30.48 17.59 43.50
CA TYR A 569 29.37 16.66 43.57
C TYR A 569 29.88 15.23 43.44
N SER A 570 29.27 14.32 44.19
CA SER A 570 29.42 12.88 43.91
C SER A 570 28.82 12.54 42.55
N MET A 571 29.12 11.36 42.01
CA MET A 571 28.52 10.91 40.75
C MET A 571 27.00 10.87 40.84
N GLU A 572 26.41 10.43 41.96
CA GLU A 572 24.97 10.42 42.19
C GLU A 572 24.41 11.86 42.15
N GLY A 573 25.03 12.79 42.91
CA GLY A 573 24.60 14.18 42.96
C GLY A 573 24.71 14.85 41.58
N ALA A 574 25.79 14.61 40.84
CA ALA A 574 26.00 15.16 39.49
C ALA A 574 24.97 14.63 38.47
N LEU A 575 24.62 13.34 38.55
CA LEU A 575 23.57 12.75 37.71
C LEU A 575 22.19 13.24 38.08
N THR A 576 21.86 13.30 39.39
CA THR A 576 20.57 13.81 39.88
C THR A 576 20.30 15.25 39.45
N HIS A 577 21.32 16.11 39.52
CA HIS A 577 21.22 17.51 39.06
C HIS A 577 21.54 17.70 37.57
N SER A 578 21.79 16.60 36.85
CA SER A 578 22.06 16.62 35.41
C SER A 578 23.20 17.58 35.00
N ILE A 579 24.28 17.62 35.77
CA ILE A 579 25.41 18.55 35.58
C ILE A 579 26.20 18.18 34.33
N ASN A 580 26.27 19.11 33.36
CA ASN A 580 26.95 18.85 32.07
C ASN A 580 28.46 18.85 32.21
N THR A 581 29.04 19.81 32.94
CA THR A 581 30.50 19.94 33.12
C THR A 581 31.13 18.67 33.67
N ILE A 582 30.51 18.07 34.70
CA ILE A 582 30.96 16.81 35.31
C ILE A 582 30.76 15.65 34.33
N THR A 583 29.62 15.57 33.66
CA THR A 583 29.38 14.49 32.68
C THR A 583 30.40 14.50 31.56
N VAL A 584 30.76 15.67 31.06
CA VAL A 584 31.76 15.81 30.00
C VAL A 584 33.16 15.42 30.52
N ALA A 585 33.54 15.86 31.71
CA ALA A 585 34.80 15.45 32.34
C ALA A 585 34.92 13.92 32.45
N LEU A 586 33.85 13.24 32.88
CA LEU A 586 33.79 11.77 32.92
C LEU A 586 33.93 11.12 31.55
N VAL A 587 33.32 11.68 30.49
CA VAL A 587 33.47 11.17 29.12
C VAL A 587 34.93 11.26 28.65
N PHE A 588 35.62 12.36 28.93
CA PHE A 588 37.02 12.52 28.54
C PHE A 588 37.94 11.59 29.35
N GLU A 589 37.63 11.35 30.60
CA GLU A 589 38.38 10.44 31.44
C GLU A 589 38.26 8.98 31.01
N VAL A 590 37.01 8.52 30.79
CA VAL A 590 36.71 7.12 30.42
C VAL A 590 36.96 6.85 28.95
N GLY A 591 36.90 7.86 28.12
CA GLY A 591 37.02 7.79 26.67
C GLY A 591 35.68 7.49 25.97
N VAL A 592 35.39 8.24 24.92
CA VAL A 592 34.17 8.14 24.11
C VAL A 592 33.90 6.71 23.64
N GLN A 593 34.94 5.99 23.22
CA GLN A 593 34.82 4.62 22.71
C GLN A 593 34.36 3.59 23.79
N ALA A 594 34.67 3.82 25.05
CA ALA A 594 34.20 2.97 26.14
C ALA A 594 32.69 3.13 26.36
N VAL A 595 32.22 4.38 26.31
CA VAL A 595 30.79 4.71 26.41
C VAL A 595 30.01 4.13 25.22
N ILE A 596 30.53 4.27 23.99
CA ILE A 596 29.91 3.71 22.78
C ILE A 596 29.86 2.17 22.85
N ARG A 597 30.93 1.52 23.30
CA ARG A 597 30.94 0.05 23.46
C ARG A 597 29.90 -0.41 24.47
N LEU A 598 29.74 0.31 25.57
CA LEU A 598 28.70 0.02 26.56
C LEU A 598 27.29 0.19 25.96
N ALA A 599 27.03 1.32 25.30
CA ALA A 599 25.75 1.59 24.65
C ALA A 599 25.37 0.53 23.58
N ARG A 600 26.35 -0.09 22.92
CA ARG A 600 26.11 -1.16 21.95
C ARG A 600 25.79 -2.52 22.58
N LYS A 601 26.10 -2.72 23.85
CA LYS A 601 25.80 -3.96 24.58
C LYS A 601 24.38 -3.98 25.15
N LEU A 602 23.79 -2.80 25.34
CA LEU A 602 22.43 -2.60 25.81
C LEU A 602 21.46 -2.43 24.63
#